data_af3b198d0b24e38573f00a9578034536
#
_entry.id   af3b198d0b24e38573f00a9578034536
#
_cell.length_a   1.000
_cell.length_b   1.000
_cell.length_c   1.000
_cell.angle_alpha   90.00
_cell.angle_beta   90.00
_cell.angle_gamma   90.00
#
_symmetry.space_group_name_H-M   'P 1'
#
loop_
_entity.id
_entity.type
_entity.pdbx_description
1 polymer ?
#
loop_
_entity_poly.entity_id
_entity_poly.type
_entity_poly.pdbx_seq_one_letter_code
_entity_poly.pdbx_strand_id
1 'polypeptide(L)'
;MLPVWRQTQSVLLLNNCIFQPAVGDVPIADFLYIKLKILCKIITVILMEFAKIIILSVTAMVVLFLLTKLMGYRQINEMSFFDYVIGITIGSIAAEMSTNLELEWWKGITAMAVWAIIGLLLSVITQKSIKARRFISGEPIIIMQKGKVIKKNLKKAKLDIDDLIASARVSGYFNLTDVDSAIMEITGSISFMPTPQKRPLNPKDFNFAPIREGLSYDVICDGKFVEKEIEKCPVDKNEIKKILANRETKMADIALGSIDENKQLTILTY
;
A
#
# COMPACT_ATOMS: atom_id res chain seq x y z
N MET A 1 -2.54 -27.03 16.33
CA MET A 1 -1.63 -28.01 15.69
C MET A 1 -2.05 -29.48 15.88
N LEU A 2 -3.28 -29.80 16.24
CA LEU A 2 -3.73 -31.18 16.51
C LEU A 2 -4.75 -31.81 15.53
N PRO A 3 -5.42 -31.13 14.58
CA PRO A 3 -6.40 -31.79 13.71
C PRO A 3 -5.78 -32.45 12.47
N VAL A 4 -4.67 -31.95 11.95
CA VAL A 4 -4.02 -32.54 10.74
C VAL A 4 -3.48 -33.95 11.02
N TRP A 5 -3.07 -34.22 12.25
CA TRP A 5 -2.59 -35.54 12.65
C TRP A 5 -3.68 -36.62 12.73
N ARG A 6 -4.93 -36.25 12.94
CA ARG A 6 -6.03 -37.25 12.96
C ARG A 6 -6.41 -37.75 11.56
N GLN A 7 -6.32 -36.89 10.54
CA GLN A 7 -6.63 -37.33 9.16
C GLN A 7 -5.48 -38.16 8.57
N THR A 8 -4.24 -37.83 8.89
CA THR A 8 -3.08 -38.66 8.49
C THR A 8 -3.03 -39.98 9.23
N GLN A 9 -3.45 -40.07 10.49
CA GLN A 9 -3.55 -41.34 11.19
C GLN A 9 -4.65 -42.26 10.60
N SER A 10 -5.76 -41.71 10.17
CA SER A 10 -6.80 -42.55 9.49
C SER A 10 -6.33 -43.08 8.13
N VAL A 11 -5.50 -42.32 7.41
CA VAL A 11 -4.85 -42.77 6.17
C VAL A 11 -3.73 -43.78 6.45
N LEU A 12 -2.97 -43.63 7.54
CA LEU A 12 -1.92 -44.57 7.98
C LEU A 12 -2.53 -45.87 8.56
N LEU A 13 -3.66 -45.80 9.28
CA LEU A 13 -4.36 -46.96 9.76
C LEU A 13 -5.02 -47.76 8.62
N LEU A 14 -5.49 -47.07 7.56
CA LEU A 14 -5.94 -47.72 6.33
C LEU A 14 -4.78 -48.39 5.58
N ASN A 15 -3.56 -47.85 5.58
CA ASN A 15 -2.38 -48.49 5.00
C ASN A 15 -1.97 -49.75 5.78
N ASN A 16 -2.07 -49.74 7.12
CA ASN A 16 -1.75 -50.92 7.92
C ASN A 16 -2.81 -52.03 7.84
N CYS A 17 -4.06 -51.69 7.55
CA CYS A 17 -5.10 -52.70 7.27
C CYS A 17 -5.01 -53.32 5.87
N ILE A 18 -4.32 -52.64 4.92
CA ILE A 18 -4.17 -53.11 3.53
C ILE A 18 -2.97 -54.06 3.39
N PHE A 19 -2.08 -54.13 4.37
CA PHE A 19 -0.83 -54.92 4.26
C PHE A 19 -0.82 -56.25 5.01
N GLN A 20 -1.95 -56.75 5.54
CA GLN A 20 -2.06 -58.14 5.88
C GLN A 20 -2.73 -58.89 4.71
N PRO A 21 -1.99 -59.73 3.98
CA PRO A 21 -2.63 -60.64 3.01
C PRO A 21 -3.39 -61.71 3.78
N ALA A 22 -4.69 -61.49 3.98
CA ALA A 22 -5.60 -62.61 4.21
C ALA A 22 -5.62 -63.38 2.89
N VAL A 23 -4.94 -64.51 2.89
CA VAL A 23 -4.93 -65.50 1.81
C VAL A 23 -6.35 -65.98 1.60
N GLY A 24 -6.98 -65.52 0.56
CA GLY A 24 -8.30 -65.91 0.07
C GLY A 24 -8.62 -65.15 -1.19
N ASP A 25 -8.76 -65.86 -2.30
CA ASP A 25 -9.02 -65.47 -3.69
C ASP A 25 -9.80 -64.18 -3.95
N VAL A 26 -9.19 -63.01 -3.71
CA VAL A 26 -9.74 -61.76 -4.24
C VAL A 26 -9.15 -61.58 -5.64
N PRO A 27 -9.98 -61.53 -6.70
CA PRO A 27 -9.49 -61.33 -8.06
C PRO A 27 -8.63 -60.05 -8.13
N ILE A 28 -7.49 -60.14 -8.77
CA ILE A 28 -6.55 -59.00 -8.98
C ILE A 28 -7.28 -57.76 -9.53
N ALA A 29 -8.34 -57.99 -10.29
CA ALA A 29 -9.22 -56.96 -10.85
C ALA A 29 -9.93 -56.12 -9.76
N ASP A 30 -10.44 -56.75 -8.70
CA ASP A 30 -11.14 -56.06 -7.61
C ASP A 30 -10.17 -55.24 -6.73
N PHE A 31 -8.98 -55.78 -6.53
CA PHE A 31 -7.91 -55.04 -5.83
C PHE A 31 -7.47 -53.78 -6.62
N LEU A 32 -7.27 -53.87 -7.92
CA LEU A 32 -6.97 -52.77 -8.80
C LEU A 32 -8.11 -51.74 -8.86
N TYR A 33 -9.37 -52.19 -8.91
CA TYR A 33 -10.56 -51.33 -8.92
C TYR A 33 -10.68 -50.52 -7.62
N ILE A 34 -10.47 -51.14 -6.46
CA ILE A 34 -10.50 -50.49 -5.15
C ILE A 34 -9.38 -49.43 -5.07
N LYS A 35 -8.14 -49.76 -5.51
CA LYS A 35 -7.00 -48.85 -5.52
C LYS A 35 -7.23 -47.66 -6.42
N LEU A 36 -7.82 -47.86 -7.59
CA LEU A 36 -8.18 -46.81 -8.53
C LEU A 36 -9.26 -45.88 -7.96
N LYS A 37 -10.28 -46.45 -7.29
CA LYS A 37 -11.35 -45.68 -6.66
C LYS A 37 -10.85 -44.82 -5.47
N ILE A 38 -9.90 -45.34 -4.68
CA ILE A 38 -9.24 -44.59 -3.60
C ILE A 38 -8.41 -43.46 -4.19
N LEU A 39 -7.62 -43.73 -5.22
CA LEU A 39 -6.79 -42.71 -5.88
C LEU A 39 -7.67 -41.59 -6.48
N CYS A 40 -8.75 -41.94 -7.16
CA CYS A 40 -9.68 -40.96 -7.71
C CYS A 40 -10.32 -40.09 -6.62
N LYS A 41 -10.69 -40.67 -5.48
CA LYS A 41 -11.25 -39.94 -4.34
C LYS A 41 -10.21 -38.97 -3.72
N ILE A 42 -8.94 -39.41 -3.58
CA ILE A 42 -7.85 -38.56 -3.09
C ILE A 42 -7.61 -37.37 -4.01
N ILE A 43 -7.56 -37.63 -5.33
CA ILE A 43 -7.36 -36.56 -6.33
C ILE A 43 -8.53 -35.56 -6.28
N THR A 44 -9.78 -36.05 -6.15
CA THR A 44 -10.97 -35.18 -6.07
C THR A 44 -10.92 -34.32 -4.82
N VAL A 45 -10.52 -34.86 -3.65
CA VAL A 45 -10.37 -34.08 -2.40
C VAL A 45 -9.28 -32.99 -2.55
N ILE A 46 -8.13 -33.38 -3.11
CA ILE A 46 -7.04 -32.42 -3.34
C ILE A 46 -7.49 -31.27 -4.27
N LEU A 47 -8.15 -31.58 -5.37
CA LEU A 47 -8.68 -30.58 -6.29
C LEU A 47 -9.70 -29.65 -5.64
N MET A 48 -10.57 -30.18 -4.77
CA MET A 48 -11.52 -29.37 -4.01
C MET A 48 -10.83 -28.44 -3.01
N GLU A 49 -9.77 -28.89 -2.33
CA GLU A 49 -8.98 -28.06 -1.42
C GLU A 49 -8.26 -26.93 -2.17
N PHE A 50 -7.65 -27.24 -3.32
CA PHE A 50 -7.04 -26.22 -4.20
C PHE A 50 -8.07 -25.17 -4.64
N ALA A 51 -9.25 -25.60 -5.09
CA ALA A 51 -10.31 -24.68 -5.50
C ALA A 51 -10.76 -23.78 -4.33
N LYS A 52 -10.90 -24.32 -3.12
CA LYS A 52 -11.23 -23.54 -1.91
C LYS A 52 -10.15 -22.50 -1.60
N ILE A 53 -8.87 -22.87 -1.63
CA ILE A 53 -7.76 -21.96 -1.39
C ILE A 53 -7.81 -20.78 -2.38
N ILE A 54 -8.02 -21.05 -3.67
CA ILE A 54 -8.11 -20.02 -4.70
C ILE A 54 -9.27 -19.05 -4.40
N ILE A 55 -10.46 -19.59 -4.13
CA ILE A 55 -11.65 -18.79 -3.83
C ILE A 55 -11.45 -17.95 -2.58
N LEU A 56 -10.92 -18.53 -1.50
CA LEU A 56 -10.66 -17.82 -0.25
C LEU A 56 -9.59 -16.73 -0.44
N SER A 57 -8.53 -17.02 -1.19
CA SER A 57 -7.46 -16.04 -1.48
C SER A 57 -8.00 -14.85 -2.29
N VAL A 58 -8.78 -15.09 -3.33
CA VAL A 58 -9.41 -14.01 -4.11
C VAL A 58 -10.38 -13.21 -3.24
N THR A 59 -11.18 -13.88 -2.41
CA THR A 59 -12.12 -13.23 -1.49
C THR A 59 -11.37 -12.35 -0.49
N ALA A 60 -10.31 -12.89 0.14
CA ALA A 60 -9.47 -12.14 1.08
C ALA A 60 -8.86 -10.90 0.42
N MET A 61 -8.33 -11.05 -0.80
CA MET A 61 -7.76 -9.95 -1.57
C MET A 61 -8.79 -8.86 -1.87
N VAL A 62 -9.98 -9.22 -2.34
CA VAL A 62 -11.05 -8.26 -2.64
C VAL A 62 -11.50 -7.52 -1.39
N VAL A 63 -11.73 -8.24 -0.28
CA VAL A 63 -12.12 -7.63 1.00
C VAL A 63 -11.03 -6.69 1.50
N LEU A 64 -9.77 -7.13 1.49
CA LEU A 64 -8.63 -6.32 1.89
C LEU A 64 -8.55 -5.04 1.06
N PHE A 65 -8.67 -5.15 -0.26
CA PHE A 65 -8.67 -4.00 -1.17
C PHE A 65 -9.80 -3.00 -0.84
N LEU A 66 -11.02 -3.49 -0.64
CA LEU A 66 -12.17 -2.64 -0.31
C LEU A 66 -12.00 -1.93 1.04
N LEU A 67 -11.54 -2.66 2.08
CA LEU A 67 -11.28 -2.09 3.39
C LEU A 67 -10.16 -1.05 3.33
N THR A 68 -9.05 -1.33 2.66
CA THR A 68 -7.95 -0.38 2.47
C THR A 68 -8.42 0.88 1.72
N LYS A 69 -9.25 0.72 0.68
CA LYS A 69 -9.83 1.86 -0.05
C LYS A 69 -10.74 2.71 0.83
N LEU A 70 -11.51 2.12 1.73
CA LEU A 70 -12.35 2.84 2.70
C LEU A 70 -11.52 3.59 3.75
N MET A 71 -10.37 3.05 4.16
CA MET A 71 -9.44 3.70 5.10
C MET A 71 -8.74 4.92 4.50
N GLY A 72 -8.74 5.08 3.17
CA GLY A 72 -8.28 6.27 2.43
C GLY A 72 -6.80 6.27 2.07
N TYR A 73 -6.40 7.27 1.25
CA TYR A 73 -5.06 7.36 0.63
C TYR A 73 -3.90 7.63 1.60
N ARG A 74 -4.19 8.01 2.84
CA ARG A 74 -3.18 8.38 3.83
C ARG A 74 -2.24 7.23 4.22
N GLN A 75 -2.69 5.99 3.98
CA GLN A 75 -1.96 4.79 4.39
C GLN A 75 -0.71 4.48 3.56
N ILE A 76 -0.55 5.06 2.37
CA ILE A 76 0.53 4.63 1.46
C ILE A 76 1.78 5.49 1.63
N ASN A 77 1.65 6.81 1.80
CA ASN A 77 2.78 7.74 1.78
C ASN A 77 3.24 8.26 3.16
N GLU A 78 2.35 8.28 4.16
CA GLU A 78 2.64 8.86 5.48
C GLU A 78 2.05 7.98 6.59
N MET A 79 2.38 6.68 6.59
CA MET A 79 1.92 5.75 7.61
C MET A 79 2.43 6.17 8.99
N SER A 80 1.51 6.43 9.91
CA SER A 80 1.87 6.50 11.32
C SER A 80 2.23 5.08 11.82
N PHE A 81 2.95 5.01 12.93
CA PHE A 81 3.24 3.73 13.58
C PHE A 81 1.97 2.88 13.79
N PHE A 82 0.86 3.53 14.10
CA PHE A 82 -0.42 2.85 14.35
C PHE A 82 -1.03 2.29 13.06
N ASP A 83 -0.96 3.04 11.96
CA ASP A 83 -1.44 2.59 10.64
C ASP A 83 -0.66 1.35 10.17
N TYR A 84 0.65 1.34 10.43
CA TYR A 84 1.51 0.20 10.17
C TYR A 84 1.07 -1.06 10.93
N VAL A 85 0.82 -0.94 12.24
CA VAL A 85 0.33 -2.05 13.08
C VAL A 85 -1.01 -2.58 12.58
N ILE A 86 -1.95 -1.69 12.25
CA ILE A 86 -3.27 -2.06 11.73
C ILE A 86 -3.12 -2.77 10.38
N GLY A 87 -2.31 -2.22 9.47
CA GLY A 87 -2.08 -2.79 8.15
C GLY A 87 -1.50 -4.20 8.20
N ILE A 88 -0.48 -4.44 9.04
CA ILE A 88 0.10 -5.77 9.24
C ILE A 88 -0.95 -6.73 9.83
N THR A 89 -1.73 -6.29 10.82
CA THR A 89 -2.72 -7.15 11.47
C THR A 89 -3.81 -7.56 10.50
N ILE A 90 -4.37 -6.63 9.73
CA ILE A 90 -5.39 -6.93 8.71
C ILE A 90 -4.80 -7.86 7.63
N GLY A 91 -3.56 -7.59 7.18
CA GLY A 91 -2.87 -8.44 6.21
C GLY A 91 -2.64 -9.86 6.71
N SER A 92 -2.27 -10.02 7.97
CA SER A 92 -2.09 -11.34 8.62
C SER A 92 -3.39 -12.12 8.71
N ILE A 93 -4.51 -11.47 9.06
CA ILE A 93 -5.85 -12.08 9.10
C ILE A 93 -6.26 -12.51 7.69
N ALA A 94 -6.01 -11.69 6.66
CA ALA A 94 -6.29 -12.02 5.26
C ALA A 94 -5.48 -13.24 4.80
N ALA A 95 -4.20 -13.33 5.18
CA ALA A 95 -3.34 -14.47 4.87
C ALA A 95 -3.83 -15.76 5.55
N GLU A 96 -4.18 -15.69 6.83
CA GLU A 96 -4.74 -16.81 7.56
C GLU A 96 -6.08 -17.30 6.95
N MET A 97 -6.96 -16.37 6.58
CA MET A 97 -8.22 -16.69 5.91
C MET A 97 -8.00 -17.42 4.58
N SER A 98 -6.91 -17.11 3.87
CA SER A 98 -6.58 -17.73 2.57
C SER A 98 -6.07 -19.17 2.71
N THR A 99 -5.36 -19.48 3.80
CA THR A 99 -4.65 -20.75 3.97
C THR A 99 -5.32 -21.72 4.94
N ASN A 100 -6.12 -21.23 5.86
CA ASN A 100 -6.80 -22.05 6.86
C ASN A 100 -8.18 -22.48 6.36
N LEU A 101 -8.26 -23.71 5.82
CA LEU A 101 -9.49 -24.28 5.28
C LEU A 101 -10.55 -24.64 6.34
N GLU A 102 -10.16 -24.73 7.61
CA GLU A 102 -11.06 -25.00 8.74
C GLU A 102 -11.69 -23.71 9.29
N LEU A 103 -11.10 -22.54 8.95
CA LEU A 103 -11.63 -21.26 9.37
C LEU A 103 -12.91 -20.92 8.60
N GLU A 104 -13.97 -20.58 9.32
CA GLU A 104 -15.17 -20.06 8.70
C GLU A 104 -14.88 -18.67 8.10
N TRP A 105 -14.96 -18.55 6.79
CA TRP A 105 -14.57 -17.36 6.01
C TRP A 105 -15.16 -16.04 6.55
N TRP A 106 -16.38 -16.05 7.08
CA TRP A 106 -17.03 -14.86 7.64
C TRP A 106 -16.36 -14.37 8.93
N LYS A 107 -15.70 -15.25 9.71
CA LYS A 107 -14.93 -14.85 10.90
C LYS A 107 -13.71 -14.01 10.52
N GLY A 108 -13.01 -14.39 9.47
CA GLY A 108 -11.89 -13.63 8.93
C GLY A 108 -12.32 -12.24 8.43
N ILE A 109 -13.41 -12.18 7.65
CA ILE A 109 -13.97 -10.91 7.16
C ILE A 109 -14.39 -10.01 8.33
N THR A 110 -15.08 -10.58 9.33
CA THR A 110 -15.51 -9.81 10.50
C THR A 110 -14.32 -9.25 11.28
N ALA A 111 -13.28 -10.04 11.48
CA ALA A 111 -12.07 -9.60 12.17
C ALA A 111 -11.37 -8.47 11.40
N MET A 112 -11.19 -8.59 10.08
CA MET A 112 -10.64 -7.52 9.24
C MET A 112 -11.49 -6.25 9.30
N ALA A 113 -12.82 -6.37 9.24
CA ALA A 113 -13.74 -5.24 9.33
C ALA A 113 -13.63 -4.51 10.68
N VAL A 114 -13.53 -5.24 11.79
CA VAL A 114 -13.33 -4.65 13.12
C VAL A 114 -12.04 -3.84 13.19
N TRP A 115 -10.91 -4.39 12.70
CA TRP A 115 -9.64 -3.67 12.65
C TRP A 115 -9.70 -2.45 11.75
N ALA A 116 -10.36 -2.52 10.60
CA ALA A 116 -10.56 -1.38 9.71
C ALA A 116 -11.40 -0.28 10.38
N ILE A 117 -12.48 -0.64 11.09
CA ILE A 117 -13.31 0.31 11.85
C ILE A 117 -12.48 0.99 12.95
N ILE A 118 -11.66 0.23 13.69
CA ILE A 118 -10.76 0.80 14.70
C ILE A 118 -9.83 1.83 14.07
N GLY A 119 -9.21 1.51 12.92
CA GLY A 119 -8.36 2.44 12.19
C GLY A 119 -9.07 3.72 11.77
N LEU A 120 -10.28 3.60 11.22
CA LEU A 120 -11.12 4.76 10.86
C LEU A 120 -11.48 5.61 12.07
N LEU A 121 -11.89 5.00 13.18
CA LEU A 121 -12.21 5.71 14.43
C LEU A 121 -10.98 6.46 14.95
N LEU A 122 -9.82 5.83 14.99
CA LEU A 122 -8.57 6.47 15.40
C LEU A 122 -8.19 7.63 14.47
N SER A 123 -8.37 7.49 13.15
CA SER A 123 -8.16 8.57 12.20
C SER A 123 -9.07 9.77 12.50
N VAL A 124 -10.36 9.55 12.73
CA VAL A 124 -11.31 10.62 13.09
C VAL A 124 -10.94 11.27 14.42
N ILE A 125 -10.58 10.49 15.44
CA ILE A 125 -10.18 11.00 16.76
C ILE A 125 -8.92 11.86 16.65
N THR A 126 -7.91 11.43 15.89
CA THR A 126 -6.66 12.18 15.69
C THR A 126 -6.87 13.46 14.87
N GLN A 127 -7.84 13.49 13.97
CA GLN A 127 -8.22 14.69 13.24
C GLN A 127 -8.90 15.73 14.14
N LYS A 128 -9.77 15.28 15.02
CA LYS A 128 -10.58 16.17 15.88
C LYS A 128 -9.85 16.65 17.15
N SER A 129 -8.88 15.89 17.66
CA SER A 129 -8.21 16.20 18.94
C SER A 129 -6.69 16.23 18.78
N ILE A 130 -6.11 17.42 19.03
CA ILE A 130 -4.65 17.61 19.06
C ILE A 130 -3.99 16.75 20.14
N LYS A 131 -4.63 16.63 21.31
CA LYS A 131 -4.11 15.80 22.42
C LYS A 131 -4.07 14.33 22.03
N ALA A 132 -5.15 13.82 21.43
CA ALA A 132 -5.20 12.44 20.94
C ALA A 132 -4.16 12.20 19.82
N ARG A 133 -4.02 13.14 18.89
CA ARG A 133 -3.01 13.06 17.82
C ARG A 133 -1.60 12.94 18.38
N ARG A 134 -1.23 13.80 19.34
CA ARG A 134 0.10 13.77 19.97
C ARG A 134 0.34 12.47 20.73
N PHE A 135 -0.68 11.92 21.38
CA PHE A 135 -0.56 10.66 22.09
C PHE A 135 -0.45 9.47 21.16
N ILE A 136 -1.27 9.40 20.11
CA ILE A 136 -1.36 8.25 19.19
C ILE A 136 -0.26 8.30 18.12
N SER A 137 -0.12 9.44 17.43
CA SER A 137 0.83 9.58 16.31
C SER A 137 2.21 10.09 16.75
N GLY A 138 2.31 10.66 17.96
CA GLY A 138 3.51 11.30 18.45
C GLY A 138 3.66 12.76 18.03
N GLU A 139 4.83 13.33 18.33
CA GLU A 139 5.20 14.71 17.99
C GLU A 139 6.56 14.70 17.28
N PRO A 140 6.76 15.59 16.30
CA PRO A 140 8.09 15.80 15.72
C PRO A 140 9.11 16.20 16.79
N ILE A 141 10.35 15.75 16.66
CA ILE A 141 11.42 16.02 17.62
C ILE A 141 12.52 16.82 16.93
N ILE A 142 12.79 18.03 17.44
CA ILE A 142 13.92 18.85 16.95
C ILE A 142 15.22 18.21 17.44
N ILE A 143 16.00 17.62 16.53
CA ILE A 143 17.26 16.94 16.86
C ILE A 143 18.49 17.82 16.65
N MET A 144 18.38 18.82 15.77
CA MET A 144 19.41 19.82 15.55
C MET A 144 18.79 21.20 15.42
N GLN A 145 19.42 22.23 15.97
CA GLN A 145 18.97 23.64 15.90
C GLN A 145 20.14 24.58 15.92
N LYS A 146 20.11 25.59 15.04
CA LYS A 146 21.17 26.60 14.88
C LYS A 146 22.59 25.99 14.74
N GLY A 147 22.68 24.95 13.92
CA GLY A 147 23.92 24.21 13.69
C GLY A 147 24.40 23.32 14.84
N LYS A 148 23.59 23.15 15.91
CA LYS A 148 23.98 22.34 17.08
C LYS A 148 23.08 21.14 17.27
N VAL A 149 23.65 19.95 17.44
CA VAL A 149 22.92 18.73 17.75
C VAL A 149 22.44 18.73 19.20
N ILE A 150 21.16 18.46 19.42
CA ILE A 150 20.55 18.41 20.75
C ILE A 150 20.62 16.96 21.26
N LYS A 151 21.68 16.61 21.97
CA LYS A 151 21.96 15.26 22.46
C LYS A 151 20.78 14.60 23.21
N LYS A 152 20.04 15.39 24.02
CA LYS A 152 18.86 14.91 24.77
C LYS A 152 17.75 14.46 23.81
N ASN A 153 17.52 15.21 22.76
CA ASN A 153 16.47 14.94 21.78
C ASN A 153 16.86 13.79 20.85
N LEU A 154 18.14 13.68 20.47
CA LEU A 154 18.67 12.58 19.69
C LEU A 154 18.44 11.23 20.47
N LYS A 155 18.75 11.21 21.77
CA LYS A 155 18.45 10.06 22.63
C LYS A 155 16.94 9.76 22.75
N LYS A 156 16.10 10.82 22.86
CA LYS A 156 14.63 10.66 22.89
C LYS A 156 14.11 10.05 21.60
N ALA A 157 14.71 10.44 20.48
CA ALA A 157 14.41 9.91 19.14
C ALA A 157 14.97 8.49 18.92
N LYS A 158 15.79 7.96 19.86
CA LYS A 158 16.51 6.68 19.74
C LYS A 158 17.42 6.61 18.50
N LEU A 159 17.98 7.77 18.13
CA LEU A 159 18.96 7.89 17.05
C LEU A 159 20.35 8.07 17.61
N ASP A 160 21.36 7.60 16.90
CA ASP A 160 22.75 7.95 17.11
C ASP A 160 23.21 9.05 16.12
N ILE A 161 24.45 9.44 16.21
CA ILE A 161 25.01 10.49 15.34
C ILE A 161 25.21 9.98 13.92
N ASP A 162 25.48 8.69 13.75
CA ASP A 162 25.69 8.09 12.44
C ASP A 162 24.38 7.99 11.65
N ASP A 163 23.25 7.72 12.33
CA ASP A 163 21.90 7.78 11.76
C ASP A 163 21.59 9.18 11.24
N LEU A 164 21.92 10.22 12.02
CA LEU A 164 21.72 11.61 11.61
C LEU A 164 22.57 11.96 10.39
N ILE A 165 23.86 11.58 10.39
CA ILE A 165 24.78 11.81 9.26
C ILE A 165 24.31 11.06 8.01
N ALA A 166 23.88 9.79 8.15
CA ALA A 166 23.38 9.00 7.04
C ALA A 166 22.12 9.65 6.41
N SER A 167 21.16 10.04 7.26
CA SER A 167 19.94 10.72 6.81
C SER A 167 20.23 12.08 6.14
N ALA A 168 21.21 12.83 6.65
CA ALA A 168 21.64 14.10 6.03
C ALA A 168 22.20 13.86 4.63
N ARG A 169 23.04 12.83 4.43
CA ARG A 169 23.59 12.47 3.12
C ARG A 169 22.52 12.06 2.12
N VAL A 170 21.55 11.27 2.55
CA VAL A 170 20.39 10.89 1.72
C VAL A 170 19.61 12.13 1.27
N SER A 171 19.53 13.15 2.12
CA SER A 171 18.88 14.43 1.82
C SER A 171 19.79 15.41 1.05
N GLY A 172 20.99 15.00 0.63
CA GLY A 172 21.94 15.80 -0.16
C GLY A 172 22.92 16.64 0.67
N TYR A 173 22.90 16.54 2.00
CA TYR A 173 23.81 17.27 2.90
C TYR A 173 24.97 16.38 3.33
N PHE A 174 26.12 16.49 2.68
CA PHE A 174 27.33 15.73 3.03
C PHE A 174 28.06 16.30 4.25
N ASN A 175 27.88 17.59 4.54
CA ASN A 175 28.43 18.25 5.71
C ASN A 175 27.30 18.72 6.63
N LEU A 176 27.26 18.27 7.88
CA LEU A 176 26.27 18.74 8.85
C LEU A 176 26.41 20.23 9.18
N THR A 177 27.56 20.85 8.91
CA THR A 177 27.77 22.32 9.02
C THR A 177 26.92 23.13 8.03
N ASP A 178 26.44 22.51 6.95
CA ASP A 178 25.55 23.10 5.96
C ASP A 178 24.07 23.09 6.40
N VAL A 179 23.76 22.38 7.50
CA VAL A 179 22.43 22.24 8.09
C VAL A 179 22.28 23.18 9.28
N ASP A 180 21.24 24.01 9.27
CA ASP A 180 20.86 24.86 10.41
C ASP A 180 20.04 24.06 11.42
N SER A 181 19.00 23.40 10.96
CA SER A 181 18.06 22.66 11.83
C SER A 181 17.67 21.33 11.21
N ALA A 182 17.45 20.32 12.06
CA ALA A 182 16.95 19.02 11.66
C ALA A 182 15.84 18.56 12.62
N ILE A 183 14.75 18.05 12.05
CA ILE A 183 13.55 17.60 12.77
C ILE A 183 13.26 16.16 12.38
N MET A 184 13.18 15.28 13.39
CA MET A 184 12.65 13.94 13.16
C MET A 184 11.14 14.01 13.14
N GLU A 185 10.56 13.61 12.03
CA GLU A 185 9.12 13.56 11.80
C GLU A 185 8.48 12.35 12.51
N ILE A 186 7.17 12.38 12.63
CA ILE A 186 6.39 11.27 13.22
C ILE A 186 6.50 9.96 12.40
N THR A 187 6.84 10.05 11.13
CA THR A 187 7.10 8.91 10.24
C THR A 187 8.47 8.28 10.44
N GLY A 188 9.33 8.89 11.27
CA GLY A 188 10.71 8.46 11.47
C GLY A 188 11.71 9.02 10.46
N SER A 189 11.27 9.73 9.42
CA SER A 189 12.15 10.47 8.50
C SER A 189 12.71 11.73 9.16
N ILE A 190 13.83 12.24 8.65
CA ILE A 190 14.43 13.48 9.17
C ILE A 190 14.33 14.57 8.09
N SER A 191 13.70 15.69 8.47
CA SER A 191 13.64 16.90 7.65
C SER A 191 14.81 17.81 7.98
N PHE A 192 15.49 18.31 6.96
CA PHE A 192 16.67 19.17 7.10
C PHE A 192 16.40 20.57 6.56
N MET A 193 16.74 21.60 7.36
CA MET A 193 16.75 22.99 6.92
C MET A 193 18.20 23.43 6.74
N PRO A 194 18.60 23.81 5.52
CA PRO A 194 19.97 24.28 5.28
C PRO A 194 20.26 25.64 5.94
N THR A 195 21.54 25.93 6.13
CA THR A 195 21.97 27.27 6.50
C THR A 195 21.62 28.28 5.40
N PRO A 196 21.47 29.59 5.72
CA PRO A 196 21.15 30.62 4.73
C PRO A 196 22.08 30.63 3.51
N GLN A 197 23.38 30.30 3.71
CA GLN A 197 24.37 30.26 2.65
C GLN A 197 24.28 29.05 1.73
N LYS A 198 23.57 27.98 2.18
CA LYS A 198 23.46 26.70 1.46
C LYS A 198 22.06 26.42 0.96
N ARG A 199 21.09 27.26 1.27
CA ARG A 199 19.73 27.10 0.73
C ARG A 199 19.72 27.43 -0.77
N PRO A 200 18.82 26.81 -1.54
CA PRO A 200 18.59 27.22 -2.91
C PRO A 200 18.23 28.70 -3.01
N LEU A 201 18.77 29.37 -4.03
CA LEU A 201 18.39 30.73 -4.34
C LEU A 201 16.94 30.77 -4.80
N ASN A 202 16.22 31.82 -4.42
CA ASN A 202 14.86 32.04 -4.84
C ASN A 202 14.70 33.41 -5.54
N PRO A 203 13.59 33.65 -6.25
CA PRO A 203 13.39 34.91 -6.99
C PRO A 203 13.54 36.18 -6.15
N LYS A 204 13.23 36.13 -4.84
CA LYS A 204 13.39 37.27 -3.94
C LYS A 204 14.86 37.66 -3.75
N ASP A 205 15.80 36.72 -3.82
CA ASP A 205 17.23 36.98 -3.66
C ASP A 205 17.77 37.86 -4.81
N PHE A 206 17.04 37.86 -5.94
CA PHE A 206 17.35 38.66 -7.13
C PHE A 206 16.42 39.88 -7.31
N ASN A 207 15.55 40.18 -6.33
CA ASN A 207 14.49 41.18 -6.44
C ASN A 207 13.58 40.93 -7.66
N PHE A 208 13.37 39.66 -8.04
CA PHE A 208 12.54 39.25 -9.15
C PHE A 208 11.18 38.83 -8.65
N ALA A 209 10.09 39.35 -9.26
CA ALA A 209 8.73 38.96 -9.01
C ALA A 209 8.30 37.92 -10.08
N PRO A 210 8.27 36.62 -9.77
CA PRO A 210 7.84 35.63 -10.73
C PRO A 210 6.36 35.77 -11.05
N ILE A 211 5.98 35.47 -12.29
CA ILE A 211 4.59 35.33 -12.68
C ILE A 211 4.04 34.08 -11.97
N ARG A 212 2.84 34.21 -11.41
CA ARG A 212 2.15 33.09 -10.80
C ARG A 212 1.71 32.11 -11.89
N GLU A 213 2.24 30.92 -11.87
CA GLU A 213 1.73 29.81 -12.66
C GLU A 213 0.51 29.22 -11.95
N GLY A 214 -0.58 28.98 -12.70
CA GLY A 214 -1.76 28.33 -12.20
C GLY A 214 -1.66 26.80 -12.25
N LEU A 215 -2.72 26.13 -11.81
CA LEU A 215 -2.84 24.68 -11.95
C LEU A 215 -3.06 24.31 -13.41
N SER A 216 -2.46 23.20 -13.81
CA SER A 216 -2.70 22.58 -15.12
C SER A 216 -3.70 21.43 -14.97
N TYR A 217 -4.63 21.31 -15.90
CA TYR A 217 -5.67 20.28 -15.93
C TYR A 217 -5.39 19.31 -17.06
N ASP A 218 -5.23 18.04 -16.77
CA ASP A 218 -4.93 17.00 -17.73
C ASP A 218 -6.21 16.54 -18.44
N VAL A 219 -6.57 17.28 -19.50
CA VAL A 219 -7.84 17.14 -20.21
C VAL A 219 -7.85 16.04 -21.27
N ILE A 220 -6.65 15.57 -21.69
CA ILE A 220 -6.46 14.45 -22.62
C ILE A 220 -5.42 13.51 -22.04
N CYS A 221 -5.72 12.21 -22.04
CA CYS A 221 -4.79 11.15 -21.67
C CYS A 221 -4.96 9.97 -22.64
N ASP A 222 -3.86 9.46 -23.19
CA ASP A 222 -3.84 8.34 -24.16
C ASP A 222 -4.87 8.52 -25.30
N GLY A 223 -4.91 9.70 -25.89
CA GLY A 223 -5.83 10.04 -27.00
C GLY A 223 -7.30 10.12 -26.62
N LYS A 224 -7.63 10.19 -25.31
CA LYS A 224 -9.02 10.26 -24.83
C LYS A 224 -9.24 11.47 -23.93
N PHE A 225 -10.43 12.07 -24.03
CA PHE A 225 -10.82 13.14 -23.13
C PHE A 225 -11.06 12.62 -21.70
N VAL A 226 -10.54 13.33 -20.69
CA VAL A 226 -10.75 13.07 -19.26
C VAL A 226 -11.87 13.99 -18.77
N GLU A 227 -13.11 13.53 -18.86
CA GLU A 227 -14.31 14.34 -18.58
C GLU A 227 -14.27 15.00 -17.18
N LYS A 228 -13.83 14.25 -16.15
CA LYS A 228 -13.74 14.76 -14.77
C LYS A 228 -12.77 15.94 -14.62
N GLU A 229 -11.71 15.99 -15.41
CA GLU A 229 -10.75 17.10 -15.37
C GLU A 229 -11.24 18.26 -16.23
N ILE A 230 -11.96 17.97 -17.33
CA ILE A 230 -12.61 18.99 -18.15
C ILE A 230 -13.68 19.76 -17.35
N GLU A 231 -14.45 19.09 -16.48
CA GLU A 231 -15.44 19.73 -15.60
C GLU A 231 -14.83 20.76 -14.63
N LYS A 232 -13.56 20.59 -14.27
CA LYS A 232 -12.83 21.50 -13.38
C LYS A 232 -12.04 22.58 -14.13
N CYS A 233 -11.85 22.38 -15.43
CA CYS A 233 -11.06 23.22 -16.29
C CYS A 233 -11.79 24.55 -16.61
N PRO A 234 -11.08 25.69 -16.76
CA PRO A 234 -11.68 26.95 -17.18
C PRO A 234 -12.14 26.96 -18.65
N VAL A 235 -11.94 25.85 -19.37
CA VAL A 235 -12.22 25.71 -20.82
C VAL A 235 -13.13 24.52 -21.04
N ASP A 236 -14.19 24.67 -21.82
CA ASP A 236 -15.09 23.58 -22.12
C ASP A 236 -14.53 22.62 -23.19
N LYS A 237 -15.15 21.45 -23.31
CA LYS A 237 -14.74 20.40 -24.25
C LYS A 237 -14.78 20.86 -25.72
N ASN A 238 -15.70 21.77 -26.09
CA ASN A 238 -15.82 22.23 -27.44
C ASN A 238 -14.72 23.24 -27.78
N GLU A 239 -14.34 24.07 -26.82
CA GLU A 239 -13.22 24.98 -26.94
C GLU A 239 -11.88 24.20 -27.06
N ILE A 240 -11.70 23.12 -26.27
CA ILE A 240 -10.53 22.23 -26.38
C ILE A 240 -10.48 21.61 -27.80
N LYS A 241 -11.61 21.13 -28.32
CA LYS A 241 -11.66 20.57 -29.67
C LYS A 241 -11.30 21.60 -30.75
N LYS A 242 -11.71 22.87 -30.59
CA LYS A 242 -11.34 23.95 -31.52
C LYS A 242 -9.85 24.24 -31.47
N ILE A 243 -9.26 24.28 -30.28
CA ILE A 243 -7.82 24.48 -30.12
C ILE A 243 -7.04 23.32 -30.77
N LEU A 244 -7.51 22.07 -30.61
CA LEU A 244 -6.91 20.89 -31.23
C LEU A 244 -7.07 20.90 -32.75
N ALA A 245 -8.22 21.32 -33.30
CA ALA A 245 -8.46 21.36 -34.73
C ALA A 245 -7.48 22.29 -35.47
N ASN A 246 -6.95 23.31 -34.79
CA ASN A 246 -5.94 24.23 -35.33
C ASN A 246 -4.52 23.66 -35.28
N ARG A 247 -4.33 22.44 -34.72
CA ARG A 247 -3.03 21.76 -34.64
C ARG A 247 -3.05 20.51 -35.50
N GLU A 248 -1.99 20.25 -36.21
CA GLU A 248 -1.86 19.09 -37.13
C GLU A 248 -1.74 17.73 -36.43
N THR A 249 -1.95 17.68 -35.10
CA THR A 249 -1.77 16.50 -34.27
C THR A 249 -3.06 15.68 -34.18
N LYS A 250 -2.98 14.41 -34.53
CA LYS A 250 -4.12 13.48 -34.39
C LYS A 250 -4.33 13.14 -32.92
N MET A 251 -5.59 13.03 -32.50
CA MET A 251 -5.97 12.70 -31.13
C MET A 251 -5.31 11.41 -30.61
N ALA A 252 -5.18 10.40 -31.49
CA ALA A 252 -4.57 9.11 -31.17
C ALA A 252 -3.05 9.19 -30.85
N ASP A 253 -2.39 10.24 -31.34
CA ASP A 253 -0.95 10.43 -31.15
C ASP A 253 -0.65 11.24 -29.87
N ILE A 254 -1.68 11.71 -29.16
CA ILE A 254 -1.53 12.50 -27.94
C ILE A 254 -1.41 11.58 -26.74
N ALA A 255 -0.25 11.58 -26.10
CA ALA A 255 -0.05 10.91 -24.81
C ALA A 255 -0.69 11.70 -23.67
N LEU A 256 -0.44 13.01 -23.62
CA LEU A 256 -0.98 13.91 -22.61
C LEU A 256 -1.33 15.27 -23.22
N GLY A 257 -2.49 15.81 -22.88
CA GLY A 257 -2.89 17.18 -23.20
C GLY A 257 -3.33 17.88 -21.92
N SER A 258 -2.61 18.94 -21.53
CA SER A 258 -2.86 19.70 -20.32
C SER A 258 -3.19 21.15 -20.65
N ILE A 259 -4.17 21.74 -19.94
CA ILE A 259 -4.59 23.14 -20.08
C ILE A 259 -4.29 23.87 -18.77
N ASP A 260 -3.64 25.00 -18.87
CA ASP A 260 -3.38 25.90 -17.73
C ASP A 260 -4.53 26.90 -17.49
N GLU A 261 -4.43 27.69 -16.41
CA GLU A 261 -5.40 28.75 -16.10
C GLU A 261 -5.46 29.86 -17.16
N ASN A 262 -4.40 30.00 -17.97
CA ASN A 262 -4.33 30.97 -19.08
C ASN A 262 -4.94 30.42 -20.37
N LYS A 263 -5.58 29.22 -20.31
CA LYS A 263 -6.17 28.50 -21.44
C LYS A 263 -5.17 28.02 -22.49
N GLN A 264 -3.91 27.92 -22.12
CA GLN A 264 -2.86 27.43 -23.01
C GLN A 264 -2.85 25.89 -22.97
N LEU A 265 -3.05 25.26 -24.14
CA LEU A 265 -2.98 23.81 -24.29
C LEU A 265 -1.54 23.39 -24.61
N THR A 266 -0.95 22.59 -23.71
CA THR A 266 0.31 21.88 -23.92
C THR A 266 0.02 20.44 -24.30
N ILE A 267 0.71 19.90 -25.32
CA ILE A 267 0.50 18.54 -25.82
C ILE A 267 1.84 17.82 -25.79
N LEU A 268 1.84 16.61 -25.23
CA LEU A 268 2.89 15.61 -25.37
C LEU A 268 2.38 14.50 -26.29
N THR A 269 3.17 14.12 -27.26
CA THR A 269 2.86 13.02 -28.18
C THR A 269 3.73 11.82 -27.90
N TYR A 270 3.29 10.63 -28.32
CA TYR A 270 4.08 9.40 -28.28
C TYR A 270 5.27 9.47 -29.22
#